data_731379128042e6174939155e3d4eb32e
#
_entry.id   731379128042e6174939155e3d4eb32e
#
_cell.length_a   1.000
_cell.length_b   1.000
_cell.length_c   1.000
_cell.angle_alpha   90.00
_cell.angle_beta   90.00
_cell.angle_gamma   90.00
#
_symmetry.space_group_name_H-M   'P 1'
#
loop_
_entity.id
_entity.type
_entity.pdbx_description
1 polymer ?
#
loop_
_entity_poly.entity_id
_entity_poly.type
_entity_poly.pdbx_seq_one_letter_code
_entity_poly.pdbx_strand_id
1 'polypeptide(L)'
;MSAFNEERVLSVHHWTDKLFTFTTTRDETMRFSNGHFTMIGLKVNDKPLLRAYSIVSANYEDHLEFLSIKVPDGPLTSRLQHIKVGDTVIVGKKPTGTLLIDYLLPGKRLYLLSTGTGLAPFMSIIRDPETYEAFEQVVLVHGVREKDELAYHDLVTEHLPQHEFLGEMIGKQLLYYPTVTRESYRTMGRVTDLMASGQMFDDLKLPALDVANDRVMICGSPGMLQDLKTMLEDKLFKEGTTSKPGDFVIERAFAEK
;
A
#
# COMPACT_ATOMS: atom_id res chain seq x y z
N MET A 1 1.74 -2.43 -31.07
CA MET A 1 0.68 -2.26 -30.05
C MET A 1 1.18 -1.28 -29.00
N SER A 2 0.32 -0.37 -28.53
CA SER A 2 0.68 0.57 -27.46
C SER A 2 1.05 -0.19 -26.17
N ALA A 3 2.05 0.27 -25.45
CA ALA A 3 2.43 -0.26 -24.13
C ALA A 3 1.44 0.19 -23.02
N PHE A 4 0.49 1.05 -23.36
CA PHE A 4 -0.43 1.71 -22.43
C PHE A 4 -1.86 1.63 -22.94
N ASN A 5 -2.81 1.60 -22.00
CA ASN A 5 -4.23 1.84 -22.22
C ASN A 5 -4.58 3.28 -21.87
N GLU A 6 -5.63 3.80 -22.48
CA GLU A 6 -6.31 5.03 -22.07
C GLU A 6 -7.52 4.61 -21.23
N GLU A 7 -7.50 4.98 -19.95
CA GLU A 7 -8.56 4.65 -19.02
C GLU A 7 -9.29 5.93 -18.59
N ARG A 8 -10.59 5.83 -18.42
CA ARG A 8 -11.43 6.97 -18.04
C ARG A 8 -11.53 7.06 -16.52
N VAL A 9 -11.37 8.27 -15.98
CA VAL A 9 -11.58 8.56 -14.56
C VAL A 9 -13.05 8.40 -14.20
N LEU A 10 -13.34 7.56 -13.22
CA LEU A 10 -14.67 7.25 -12.71
C LEU A 10 -15.03 8.07 -11.48
N SER A 11 -14.05 8.29 -10.59
CA SER A 11 -14.22 9.10 -9.38
C SER A 11 -12.92 9.78 -8.98
N VAL A 12 -13.02 10.86 -8.23
CA VAL A 12 -11.90 11.54 -7.57
C VAL A 12 -12.34 11.93 -6.17
N HIS A 13 -11.55 11.58 -5.16
CA HIS A 13 -11.79 11.95 -3.78
C HIS A 13 -10.54 12.61 -3.18
N HIS A 14 -10.69 13.83 -2.66
CA HIS A 14 -9.62 14.56 -1.98
C HIS A 14 -9.73 14.35 -0.47
N TRP A 15 -8.77 13.64 0.13
CA TRP A 15 -8.68 13.42 1.57
C TRP A 15 -8.24 14.70 2.28
N THR A 16 -7.18 15.32 1.74
CA THR A 16 -6.58 16.55 2.24
C THR A 16 -6.15 17.46 1.08
N ASP A 17 -5.61 18.61 1.40
CA ASP A 17 -4.97 19.48 0.39
C ASP A 17 -3.74 18.82 -0.25
N LYS A 18 -3.22 17.72 0.33
CA LYS A 18 -2.00 17.02 -0.12
C LYS A 18 -2.23 15.60 -0.61
N LEU A 19 -3.40 15.02 -0.37
CA LEU A 19 -3.68 13.60 -0.61
C LEU A 19 -5.03 13.41 -1.31
N PHE A 20 -5.06 12.57 -2.33
CA PHE A 20 -6.29 12.22 -3.04
C PHE A 20 -6.23 10.80 -3.60
N THR A 21 -7.39 10.24 -3.85
CA THR A 21 -7.59 9.00 -4.60
C THR A 21 -8.39 9.27 -5.86
N PHE A 22 -8.20 8.42 -6.83
CA PHE A 22 -9.04 8.37 -8.02
C PHE A 22 -9.22 6.95 -8.49
N THR A 23 -10.38 6.68 -9.09
CA THR A 23 -10.67 5.41 -9.74
C THR A 23 -10.76 5.60 -11.25
N THR A 24 -10.44 4.53 -11.98
CA THR A 24 -10.50 4.53 -13.45
C THR A 24 -11.19 3.27 -13.94
N THR A 25 -11.63 3.28 -15.19
CA THR A 25 -11.93 2.03 -15.90
C THR A 25 -10.71 1.12 -15.88
N ARG A 26 -10.92 -0.17 -16.14
CA ARG A 26 -9.88 -1.18 -16.24
C ARG A 26 -10.07 -1.96 -17.53
N ASP A 27 -9.02 -2.02 -18.34
CA ASP A 27 -9.01 -2.89 -19.53
C ASP A 27 -9.30 -4.34 -19.14
N GLU A 28 -10.25 -4.97 -19.81
CA GLU A 28 -10.72 -6.33 -19.51
C GLU A 28 -9.60 -7.40 -19.60
N THR A 29 -8.54 -7.10 -20.35
CA THR A 29 -7.38 -8.01 -20.49
C THR A 29 -6.32 -7.80 -19.43
N MET A 30 -6.41 -6.72 -18.63
CA MET A 30 -5.42 -6.42 -17.61
C MET A 30 -5.51 -7.41 -16.45
N ARG A 31 -4.41 -8.06 -16.14
CA ARG A 31 -4.25 -8.98 -15.00
C ARG A 31 -3.15 -8.47 -14.10
N PHE A 32 -3.38 -8.51 -12.79
CA PHE A 32 -2.38 -8.16 -11.78
C PHE A 32 -2.61 -8.97 -10.50
N SER A 33 -1.57 -9.10 -9.70
CA SER A 33 -1.66 -9.64 -8.34
C SER A 33 -1.78 -8.51 -7.32
N ASN A 34 -2.50 -8.74 -6.24
CA ASN A 34 -2.61 -7.78 -5.16
C ASN A 34 -1.21 -7.42 -4.61
N GLY A 35 -0.93 -6.11 -4.51
CA GLY A 35 0.40 -5.58 -4.18
C GLY A 35 1.21 -5.07 -5.38
N HIS A 36 0.79 -5.32 -6.62
CA HIS A 36 1.43 -4.77 -7.81
C HIS A 36 1.25 -3.25 -7.93
N PHE A 37 2.20 -2.61 -8.62
CA PHE A 37 2.07 -1.27 -9.17
C PHE A 37 1.98 -1.31 -10.69
N THR A 38 1.55 -0.20 -11.29
CA THR A 38 1.63 0.04 -12.73
C THR A 38 2.07 1.47 -13.02
N MET A 39 2.38 1.77 -14.29
CA MET A 39 2.69 3.13 -14.72
C MET A 39 1.40 3.89 -14.97
N ILE A 40 1.24 5.04 -14.31
CA ILE A 40 0.10 5.95 -14.46
C ILE A 40 0.60 7.30 -14.94
N GLY A 41 -0.18 7.97 -15.76
CA GLY A 41 0.14 9.32 -16.18
C GLY A 41 -0.85 10.00 -17.10
N LEU A 42 -0.37 11.08 -17.70
CA LEU A 42 -1.12 11.94 -18.59
C LEU A 42 -0.33 12.15 -19.89
N LYS A 43 -1.03 12.45 -20.99
CA LYS A 43 -0.40 12.98 -22.19
C LYS A 43 -0.13 14.47 -21.99
N VAL A 44 1.13 14.86 -22.10
CA VAL A 44 1.58 16.26 -22.06
C VAL A 44 2.33 16.54 -23.34
N ASN A 45 1.82 17.47 -24.16
CA ASN A 45 2.35 17.76 -25.48
C ASN A 45 2.52 16.48 -26.34
N ASP A 46 1.47 15.65 -26.39
CA ASP A 46 1.40 14.37 -27.10
C ASP A 46 2.39 13.29 -26.64
N LYS A 47 3.10 13.53 -25.54
CA LYS A 47 4.03 12.58 -24.95
C LYS A 47 3.52 12.06 -23.62
N PRO A 48 3.70 10.76 -23.31
CA PRO A 48 3.31 10.19 -22.04
C PRO A 48 4.24 10.69 -20.91
N LEU A 49 3.66 11.27 -19.87
CA LEU A 49 4.33 11.59 -18.62
C LEU A 49 3.85 10.62 -17.56
N LEU A 50 4.69 9.68 -17.15
CA LEU A 50 4.32 8.51 -16.37
C LEU A 50 5.10 8.45 -15.05
N ARG A 51 4.46 7.86 -14.02
CA ARG A 51 5.11 7.45 -12.77
C ARG A 51 4.52 6.11 -12.33
N ALA A 52 5.29 5.39 -11.51
CA ALA A 52 4.83 4.16 -10.87
C ALA A 52 3.81 4.49 -9.77
N TYR A 53 2.69 3.78 -9.78
CA TYR A 53 1.63 3.87 -8.78
C TYR A 53 1.19 2.47 -8.35
N SER A 54 1.24 2.20 -7.06
CA SER A 54 0.69 0.96 -6.52
C SER A 54 -0.83 0.94 -6.70
N ILE A 55 -1.35 -0.21 -7.09
CA ILE A 55 -2.78 -0.42 -7.30
C ILE A 55 -3.42 -0.63 -5.93
N VAL A 56 -4.44 0.19 -5.63
CA VAL A 56 -5.21 0.13 -4.39
C VAL A 56 -6.33 -0.88 -4.48
N SER A 57 -7.03 -0.94 -5.64
CA SER A 57 -8.11 -1.90 -5.88
C SER A 57 -7.64 -3.35 -5.80
N ALA A 58 -8.51 -4.26 -5.40
CA ALA A 58 -8.23 -5.67 -5.44
C ALA A 58 -8.25 -6.22 -6.88
N ASN A 59 -7.56 -7.33 -7.12
CA ASN A 59 -7.38 -7.88 -8.45
C ASN A 59 -8.68 -8.41 -9.09
N TYR A 60 -9.73 -8.63 -8.32
CA TYR A 60 -11.06 -9.07 -8.77
C TYR A 60 -12.02 -7.91 -9.07
N GLU A 61 -11.68 -6.67 -8.67
CA GLU A 61 -12.51 -5.50 -8.95
C GLU A 61 -12.42 -5.11 -10.44
N ASP A 62 -13.49 -4.59 -10.99
CA ASP A 62 -13.62 -4.22 -12.41
C ASP A 62 -13.05 -2.83 -12.74
N HIS A 63 -12.51 -2.14 -11.76
CA HIS A 63 -11.89 -0.82 -11.85
C HIS A 63 -10.46 -0.83 -11.27
N LEU A 64 -9.73 0.24 -11.52
CA LEU A 64 -8.45 0.51 -10.86
C LEU A 64 -8.60 1.70 -9.93
N GLU A 65 -7.96 1.62 -8.78
CA GLU A 65 -7.90 2.70 -7.80
C GLU A 65 -6.46 3.03 -7.47
N PHE A 66 -6.16 4.32 -7.29
CA PHE A 66 -4.83 4.84 -7.00
C PHE A 66 -4.87 5.90 -5.92
N LEU A 67 -3.89 5.86 -5.01
CA LEU A 67 -3.66 6.86 -3.98
C LEU A 67 -2.47 7.74 -4.38
N SER A 68 -2.66 9.05 -4.41
CA SER A 68 -1.65 10.00 -4.87
C SER A 68 -1.47 11.16 -3.92
N ILE A 69 -0.23 11.60 -3.77
CA ILE A 69 0.10 12.90 -3.14
C ILE A 69 0.02 14.02 -4.16
N LYS A 70 -0.22 15.24 -3.67
CA LYS A 70 -0.18 16.48 -4.46
C LYS A 70 1.15 17.16 -4.21
N VAL A 71 2.09 17.04 -5.14
CA VAL A 71 3.36 17.77 -5.11
C VAL A 71 3.24 18.99 -6.02
N PRO A 72 3.25 20.23 -5.50
CA PRO A 72 2.97 21.43 -6.30
C PRO A 72 3.85 21.58 -7.56
N ASP A 73 5.14 21.28 -7.44
CA ASP A 73 6.12 21.37 -8.53
C ASP A 73 6.43 20.02 -9.17
N GLY A 74 5.72 18.95 -8.77
CA GLY A 74 5.90 17.60 -9.33
C GLY A 74 5.44 17.54 -10.79
N PRO A 75 6.26 17.04 -11.73
CA PRO A 75 5.93 17.05 -13.16
C PRO A 75 4.56 16.43 -13.48
N LEU A 76 4.22 15.30 -12.86
CA LEU A 76 2.93 14.63 -13.05
C LEU A 76 1.89 15.09 -12.03
N THR A 77 2.21 15.07 -10.74
CA THR A 77 1.23 15.28 -9.67
C THR A 77 0.64 16.69 -9.66
N SER A 78 1.40 17.72 -10.10
CA SER A 78 0.87 19.08 -10.29
C SER A 78 -0.28 19.16 -11.29
N ARG A 79 -0.37 18.19 -12.21
CA ARG A 79 -1.45 18.06 -13.21
C ARG A 79 -2.49 17.04 -12.78
N LEU A 80 -2.03 15.88 -12.32
CA LEU A 80 -2.88 14.76 -11.96
C LEU A 80 -3.87 15.13 -10.84
N GLN A 81 -3.49 16.02 -9.91
CA GLN A 81 -4.38 16.51 -8.85
C GLN A 81 -5.63 17.27 -9.36
N HIS A 82 -5.66 17.68 -10.61
CA HIS A 82 -6.76 18.43 -11.22
C HIS A 82 -7.65 17.58 -12.14
N ILE A 83 -7.40 16.26 -12.25
CA ILE A 83 -8.25 15.37 -13.04
C ILE A 83 -9.68 15.35 -12.48
N LYS A 84 -10.62 15.12 -13.37
CA LYS A 84 -12.06 15.08 -13.08
C LYS A 84 -12.66 13.81 -13.66
N VAL A 85 -13.84 13.46 -13.16
CA VAL A 85 -14.64 12.38 -13.72
C VAL A 85 -14.82 12.60 -15.23
N GLY A 86 -14.55 11.58 -16.01
CA GLY A 86 -14.59 11.59 -17.47
C GLY A 86 -13.26 11.93 -18.16
N ASP A 87 -12.28 12.46 -17.44
CA ASP A 87 -10.94 12.68 -17.99
C ASP A 87 -10.25 11.34 -18.32
N THR A 88 -9.26 11.39 -19.20
CA THR A 88 -8.47 10.22 -19.59
C THR A 88 -7.12 10.23 -18.93
N VAL A 89 -6.74 9.11 -18.35
CA VAL A 89 -5.39 8.82 -17.82
C VAL A 89 -4.77 7.66 -18.60
N ILE A 90 -3.44 7.63 -18.64
CA ILE A 90 -2.68 6.55 -19.28
C ILE A 90 -2.30 5.54 -18.23
N VAL A 91 -2.59 4.26 -18.49
CA VAL A 91 -2.30 3.13 -17.58
C VAL A 91 -1.42 2.12 -18.29
N GLY A 92 -0.33 1.71 -17.65
CA GLY A 92 0.58 0.69 -18.15
C GLY A 92 -0.09 -0.69 -18.21
N LYS A 93 0.13 -1.43 -19.30
CA LYS A 93 -0.48 -2.76 -19.52
C LYS A 93 0.17 -3.89 -18.72
N LYS A 94 1.36 -3.66 -18.18
CA LYS A 94 2.15 -4.69 -17.47
C LYS A 94 2.39 -4.26 -16.02
N PRO A 95 1.44 -4.55 -15.11
CA PRO A 95 1.69 -4.40 -13.67
C PRO A 95 2.85 -5.29 -13.24
N THR A 96 3.59 -4.82 -12.25
CA THR A 96 4.72 -5.51 -11.64
C THR A 96 4.92 -5.04 -10.21
N GLY A 97 5.82 -5.65 -9.45
CA GLY A 97 6.14 -5.25 -8.09
C GLY A 97 6.79 -6.37 -7.31
N THR A 98 7.23 -6.04 -6.12
CA THR A 98 7.87 -6.98 -5.19
C THR A 98 7.01 -7.30 -3.97
N LEU A 99 5.93 -6.56 -3.74
CA LEU A 99 5.04 -6.74 -2.59
C LEU A 99 4.01 -7.83 -2.85
N LEU A 100 4.48 -9.04 -3.12
CA LEU A 100 3.63 -10.20 -3.36
C LEU A 100 3.84 -11.24 -2.25
N ILE A 101 2.76 -11.91 -1.85
CA ILE A 101 2.80 -13.03 -0.90
C ILE A 101 3.73 -14.13 -1.40
N ASP A 102 3.74 -14.39 -2.71
CA ASP A 102 4.59 -15.40 -3.34
C ASP A 102 6.10 -15.16 -3.16
N TYR A 103 6.50 -13.95 -2.82
CA TYR A 103 7.89 -13.61 -2.55
C TYR A 103 8.26 -13.68 -1.07
N LEU A 104 7.33 -14.15 -0.24
CA LEU A 104 7.55 -14.44 1.18
C LEU A 104 7.64 -15.95 1.43
N LEU A 105 8.49 -16.32 2.36
CA LEU A 105 8.49 -17.67 2.93
C LEU A 105 7.21 -17.89 3.75
N PRO A 106 6.77 -19.14 3.98
CA PRO A 106 5.66 -19.42 4.88
C PRO A 106 5.87 -18.81 6.27
N GLY A 107 4.80 -18.32 6.89
CA GLY A 107 4.83 -17.71 8.23
C GLY A 107 3.45 -17.71 8.86
N LYS A 108 3.35 -17.28 10.11
CA LYS A 108 2.06 -17.20 10.82
C LYS A 108 1.47 -15.80 10.80
N ARG A 109 2.33 -14.76 10.92
CA ARG A 109 1.90 -13.37 10.97
C ARG A 109 2.53 -12.57 9.83
N LEU A 110 1.72 -11.76 9.18
CA LEU A 110 2.15 -10.82 8.13
C LEU A 110 2.05 -9.39 8.65
N TYR A 111 3.16 -8.68 8.66
CA TYR A 111 3.24 -7.25 8.98
C TYR A 111 3.33 -6.43 7.70
N LEU A 112 2.35 -5.57 7.47
CA LEU A 112 2.25 -4.64 6.34
C LEU A 112 2.59 -3.23 6.87
N LEU A 113 3.84 -2.82 6.72
CA LEU A 113 4.36 -1.59 7.34
C LEU A 113 4.38 -0.44 6.33
N SER A 114 3.54 0.57 6.54
CA SER A 114 3.40 1.69 5.61
C SER A 114 3.60 3.06 6.23
N THR A 115 4.04 4.01 5.38
CA THR A 115 3.91 5.45 5.64
C THR A 115 3.35 6.17 4.42
N GLY A 116 2.41 7.11 4.66
CA GLY A 116 1.79 7.91 3.61
C GLY A 116 1.15 7.05 2.51
N THR A 117 1.48 7.35 1.26
CA THR A 117 0.95 6.58 0.10
C THR A 117 1.49 5.15 -0.02
N GLY A 118 2.47 4.77 0.79
CA GLY A 118 2.88 3.37 0.92
C GLY A 118 1.78 2.44 1.43
N LEU A 119 0.67 2.98 1.91
CA LEU A 119 -0.54 2.23 2.23
C LEU A 119 -1.16 1.57 0.99
N ALA A 120 -1.04 2.18 -0.18
CA ALA A 120 -1.76 1.79 -1.41
C ALA A 120 -1.67 0.28 -1.74
N PRO A 121 -0.48 -0.36 -1.86
CA PRO A 121 -0.40 -1.77 -2.18
C PRO A 121 -1.00 -2.66 -1.08
N PHE A 122 -0.96 -2.21 0.18
CA PHE A 122 -1.50 -2.97 1.29
C PHE A 122 -3.03 -2.95 1.34
N MET A 123 -3.66 -1.89 0.83
CA MET A 123 -5.11 -1.86 0.64
C MET A 123 -5.59 -2.92 -0.36
N SER A 124 -4.81 -3.23 -1.37
CA SER A 124 -5.06 -4.34 -2.29
C SER A 124 -4.87 -5.70 -1.59
N ILE A 125 -3.77 -5.87 -0.86
CA ILE A 125 -3.40 -7.12 -0.18
C ILE A 125 -4.39 -7.50 0.92
N ILE A 126 -4.85 -6.55 1.75
CA ILE A 126 -5.83 -6.85 2.82
C ILE A 126 -7.24 -7.16 2.30
N ARG A 127 -7.51 -6.96 1.03
CA ARG A 127 -8.75 -7.35 0.36
C ARG A 127 -8.61 -8.67 -0.40
N ASP A 128 -7.44 -9.32 -0.31
CA ASP A 128 -7.18 -10.62 -0.92
C ASP A 128 -7.51 -11.75 0.06
N PRO A 129 -8.46 -12.66 -0.24
CA PRO A 129 -8.71 -13.82 0.61
C PRO A 129 -7.48 -14.71 0.79
N GLU A 130 -6.61 -14.83 -0.22
CA GLU A 130 -5.38 -15.62 -0.14
C GLU A 130 -4.44 -15.12 0.98
N THR A 131 -4.49 -13.83 1.32
CA THR A 131 -3.74 -13.25 2.43
C THR A 131 -4.12 -13.90 3.76
N TYR A 132 -5.41 -14.13 3.99
CA TYR A 132 -5.92 -14.71 5.23
C TYR A 132 -5.88 -16.25 5.24
N GLU A 133 -5.77 -16.86 4.08
CA GLU A 133 -5.49 -18.30 3.96
C GLU A 133 -4.01 -18.59 4.26
N ALA A 134 -3.10 -17.68 3.85
CA ALA A 134 -1.67 -17.84 4.04
C ALA A 134 -1.18 -17.48 5.47
N PHE A 135 -1.87 -16.57 6.16
CA PHE A 135 -1.44 -16.06 7.47
C PHE A 135 -2.56 -16.12 8.52
N GLU A 136 -2.21 -16.61 9.70
CA GLU A 136 -3.12 -16.64 10.87
C GLU A 136 -3.48 -15.22 11.33
N GLN A 137 -2.58 -14.25 11.16
CA GLN A 137 -2.76 -12.86 11.55
C GLN A 137 -2.09 -11.90 10.57
N VAL A 138 -2.77 -10.80 10.26
CA VAL A 138 -2.28 -9.71 9.41
C VAL A 138 -2.29 -8.41 10.22
N VAL A 139 -1.16 -7.71 10.25
CA VAL A 139 -1.01 -6.45 10.96
C VAL A 139 -0.78 -5.34 9.94
N LEU A 140 -1.78 -4.47 9.75
CA LEU A 140 -1.66 -3.30 8.89
C LEU A 140 -1.25 -2.09 9.72
N VAL A 141 -0.02 -1.62 9.52
CA VAL A 141 0.52 -0.41 10.17
C VAL A 141 0.46 0.76 9.20
N HIS A 142 -0.21 1.82 9.59
CA HIS A 142 -0.39 3.02 8.78
C HIS A 142 0.16 4.25 9.50
N GLY A 143 1.40 4.63 9.18
CA GLY A 143 2.06 5.81 9.74
C GLY A 143 1.80 7.05 8.91
N VAL A 144 1.29 8.12 9.54
CA VAL A 144 1.03 9.42 8.90
C VAL A 144 1.56 10.57 9.77
N ARG A 145 1.55 11.78 9.22
CA ARG A 145 1.94 12.98 9.98
C ARG A 145 0.78 13.56 10.76
N GLU A 146 -0.37 13.68 10.14
CA GLU A 146 -1.58 14.31 10.64
C GLU A 146 -2.77 13.35 10.49
N LYS A 147 -3.81 13.49 11.34
CA LYS A 147 -4.95 12.54 11.37
C LYS A 147 -5.74 12.49 10.08
N ASP A 148 -5.90 13.63 9.42
CA ASP A 148 -6.64 13.74 8.17
C ASP A 148 -5.92 13.06 6.99
N GLU A 149 -4.63 12.73 7.15
CA GLU A 149 -3.89 11.89 6.22
C GLU A 149 -4.19 10.37 6.37
N LEU A 150 -5.01 9.96 7.36
CA LEU A 150 -5.43 8.56 7.55
C LEU A 150 -6.49 8.16 6.50
N ALA A 151 -6.10 8.21 5.23
CA ALA A 151 -6.94 7.73 4.15
C ALA A 151 -7.38 6.27 4.39
N TYR A 152 -8.60 5.93 3.97
CA TYR A 152 -9.19 4.59 4.13
C TYR A 152 -9.41 4.12 5.57
N HIS A 153 -9.25 4.98 6.59
CA HIS A 153 -9.45 4.60 7.98
C HIS A 153 -10.81 3.92 8.18
N ASP A 154 -11.89 4.59 7.79
CA ASP A 154 -13.26 4.09 7.95
C ASP A 154 -13.52 2.83 7.09
N LEU A 155 -12.89 2.76 5.90
CA LEU A 155 -12.96 1.56 5.07
C LEU A 155 -12.39 0.35 5.82
N VAL A 156 -11.22 0.50 6.44
CA VAL A 156 -10.55 -0.61 7.16
C VAL A 156 -11.27 -0.96 8.46
N THR A 157 -11.77 0.04 9.20
CA THR A 157 -12.33 -0.17 10.55
C THR A 157 -13.82 -0.51 10.57
N GLU A 158 -14.58 -0.05 9.56
CA GLU A 158 -16.03 -0.15 9.56
C GLU A 158 -16.57 -0.96 8.39
N HIS A 159 -16.09 -0.69 7.15
CA HIS A 159 -16.69 -1.29 5.97
C HIS A 159 -16.15 -2.69 5.66
N LEU A 160 -14.83 -2.87 5.67
CA LEU A 160 -14.24 -4.19 5.37
C LEU A 160 -14.65 -5.30 6.34
N PRO A 161 -14.78 -5.06 7.67
CA PRO A 161 -15.31 -6.08 8.58
C PRO A 161 -16.78 -6.49 8.32
N GLN A 162 -17.51 -5.68 7.56
CA GLN A 162 -18.91 -5.95 7.18
C GLN A 162 -19.02 -6.49 5.74
N HIS A 163 -17.90 -6.71 5.05
CA HIS A 163 -17.91 -7.21 3.68
C HIS A 163 -18.48 -8.64 3.63
N GLU A 164 -19.41 -8.90 2.73
CA GLU A 164 -20.17 -10.15 2.64
C GLU A 164 -19.28 -11.42 2.62
N PHE A 165 -18.17 -11.39 1.89
CA PHE A 165 -17.29 -12.56 1.72
C PHE A 165 -16.02 -12.50 2.56
N LEU A 166 -15.47 -11.30 2.83
CA LEU A 166 -14.18 -11.12 3.52
C LEU A 166 -14.33 -10.70 4.98
N GLY A 167 -15.50 -10.20 5.38
CA GLY A 167 -15.69 -9.56 6.68
C GLY A 167 -15.36 -10.46 7.86
N GLU A 168 -15.69 -11.76 7.76
CA GLU A 168 -15.38 -12.72 8.82
C GLU A 168 -13.88 -12.94 8.98
N MET A 169 -13.12 -13.08 7.88
CA MET A 169 -11.66 -13.25 7.88
C MET A 169 -11.00 -11.98 8.43
N ILE A 170 -11.39 -10.83 7.89
CA ILE A 170 -10.86 -9.52 8.29
C ILE A 170 -11.12 -9.28 9.78
N GLY A 171 -12.35 -9.47 10.24
CA GLY A 171 -12.71 -9.26 11.64
C GLY A 171 -11.95 -10.15 12.63
N LYS A 172 -11.51 -11.35 12.20
CA LYS A 172 -10.77 -12.29 13.03
C LYS A 172 -9.25 -12.11 12.96
N GLN A 173 -8.71 -11.77 11.77
CA GLN A 173 -7.29 -11.88 11.49
C GLN A 173 -6.59 -10.54 11.24
N LEU A 174 -7.31 -9.45 10.87
CA LEU A 174 -6.71 -8.16 10.59
C LEU A 174 -6.62 -7.30 11.86
N LEU A 175 -5.42 -6.87 12.20
CA LEU A 175 -5.15 -5.85 13.20
C LEU A 175 -4.70 -4.56 12.49
N TYR A 176 -5.45 -3.48 12.68
CA TYR A 176 -5.12 -2.18 12.11
C TYR A 176 -4.48 -1.27 13.16
N TYR A 177 -3.26 -0.83 12.90
CA TYR A 177 -2.46 0.01 13.78
C TYR A 177 -2.08 1.35 13.12
N PRO A 178 -3.00 2.35 13.11
CA PRO A 178 -2.69 3.68 12.65
C PRO A 178 -1.85 4.44 13.68
N THR A 179 -0.82 5.16 13.23
CA THR A 179 0.01 6.01 14.09
C THR A 179 0.22 7.39 13.47
N VAL A 180 0.20 8.43 14.32
CA VAL A 180 0.33 9.84 13.92
C VAL A 180 1.57 10.44 14.57
N THR A 181 2.34 11.26 13.83
CA THR A 181 3.62 11.76 14.32
C THR A 181 3.65 13.24 14.71
N ARG A 182 2.67 14.06 14.27
CA ARG A 182 2.74 15.51 14.43
C ARG A 182 1.61 16.13 15.25
N GLU A 183 0.64 15.35 15.65
CA GLU A 183 -0.46 15.80 16.50
C GLU A 183 -0.90 14.70 17.48
N SER A 184 -1.69 15.07 18.49
CA SER A 184 -2.19 14.12 19.49
C SER A 184 -3.15 13.11 18.87
N TYR A 185 -2.85 11.84 19.04
CA TYR A 185 -3.65 10.71 18.60
C TYR A 185 -3.52 9.55 19.58
N ARG A 186 -4.43 8.56 19.51
CA ARG A 186 -4.38 7.37 20.41
C ARG A 186 -3.03 6.64 20.34
N THR A 187 -2.39 6.60 19.17
CA THR A 187 -1.06 6.03 18.97
C THR A 187 -0.17 7.08 18.33
N MET A 188 0.87 7.48 19.02
CA MET A 188 1.81 8.52 18.57
C MET A 188 3.21 7.94 18.41
N GLY A 189 3.86 8.29 17.31
CA GLY A 189 5.25 7.92 17.07
C GLY A 189 5.51 7.45 15.65
N ARG A 190 6.79 7.35 15.30
CA ARG A 190 7.19 6.73 14.03
C ARG A 190 7.05 5.21 14.13
N VAL A 191 6.67 4.60 13.03
CA VAL A 191 6.58 3.13 12.94
C VAL A 191 7.87 2.46 13.42
N THR A 192 9.02 2.98 13.01
CA THR A 192 10.35 2.48 13.41
C THR A 192 10.58 2.54 14.91
N ASP A 193 10.22 3.64 15.54
CA ASP A 193 10.42 3.86 16.98
C ASP A 193 9.49 2.96 17.82
N LEU A 194 8.22 2.85 17.38
CA LEU A 194 7.21 2.00 18.02
C LEU A 194 7.56 0.51 17.94
N MET A 195 8.17 0.08 16.84
CA MET A 195 8.66 -1.30 16.69
C MET A 195 9.93 -1.53 17.52
N ALA A 196 10.89 -0.59 17.48
CA ALA A 196 12.16 -0.72 18.20
C ALA A 196 11.97 -0.73 19.72
N SER A 197 11.05 0.07 20.24
CA SER A 197 10.72 0.11 21.68
C SER A 197 9.89 -1.08 22.16
N GLY A 198 9.25 -1.82 21.24
CA GLY A 198 8.31 -2.87 21.58
C GLY A 198 6.86 -2.40 21.79
N GLN A 199 6.63 -1.07 21.84
CA GLN A 199 5.31 -0.49 22.13
C GLN A 199 4.22 -1.01 21.17
N MET A 200 4.52 -1.13 19.88
CA MET A 200 3.55 -1.64 18.91
C MET A 200 3.09 -3.06 19.23
N PHE A 201 4.00 -3.92 19.68
CA PHE A 201 3.68 -5.30 20.03
C PHE A 201 2.87 -5.39 21.32
N ASP A 202 3.21 -4.56 22.31
CA ASP A 202 2.47 -4.47 23.57
C ASP A 202 1.04 -3.98 23.33
N ASP A 203 0.86 -2.92 22.54
CA ASP A 203 -0.44 -2.36 22.19
C ASP A 203 -1.34 -3.38 21.45
N LEU A 204 -0.74 -4.18 20.57
CA LEU A 204 -1.43 -5.21 19.79
C LEU A 204 -1.55 -6.55 20.53
N LYS A 205 -0.92 -6.69 21.71
CA LYS A 205 -0.82 -7.94 22.48
C LYS A 205 -0.19 -9.08 21.69
N LEU A 206 0.79 -8.74 20.87
CA LEU A 206 1.56 -9.67 20.08
C LEU A 206 2.97 -9.88 20.67
N PRO A 207 3.58 -11.03 20.45
CA PRO A 207 5.00 -11.21 20.78
C PRO A 207 5.88 -10.32 19.88
N ALA A 208 7.09 -10.05 20.33
CA ALA A 208 8.10 -9.38 19.50
C ALA A 208 8.35 -10.15 18.19
N LEU A 209 8.88 -9.46 17.18
CA LEU A 209 9.20 -10.06 15.89
C LEU A 209 10.10 -11.29 16.03
N ASP A 210 9.69 -12.37 15.39
CA ASP A 210 10.35 -13.66 15.35
C ASP A 210 10.45 -14.16 13.91
N VAL A 211 11.66 -14.32 13.40
CA VAL A 211 11.92 -14.77 12.02
C VAL A 211 11.32 -16.16 11.71
N ALA A 212 11.10 -16.99 12.73
CA ALA A 212 10.47 -18.29 12.53
C ALA A 212 8.96 -18.18 12.18
N ASN A 213 8.29 -17.11 12.65
CA ASN A 213 6.84 -16.99 12.54
C ASN A 213 6.37 -15.77 11.73
N ASP A 214 7.20 -14.74 11.58
CA ASP A 214 6.79 -13.45 11.05
C ASP A 214 7.29 -13.21 9.63
N ARG A 215 6.46 -12.54 8.83
CA ARG A 215 6.81 -12.04 7.50
C ARG A 215 6.47 -10.57 7.44
N VAL A 216 7.25 -9.80 6.65
CA VAL A 216 7.12 -8.36 6.62
C VAL A 216 7.11 -7.84 5.19
N MET A 217 6.17 -6.95 4.90
CA MET A 217 6.17 -6.13 3.70
C MET A 217 6.30 -4.66 4.09
N ILE A 218 7.15 -3.93 3.39
CA ILE A 218 7.44 -2.52 3.71
C ILE A 218 7.23 -1.65 2.49
N CYS A 219 6.40 -0.61 2.64
CA CYS A 219 6.21 0.40 1.61
C CYS A 219 6.09 1.80 2.22
N GLY A 220 6.90 2.75 1.76
CA GLY A 220 6.84 4.09 2.32
C GLY A 220 8.05 4.96 2.01
N SER A 221 8.38 5.86 2.95
CA SER A 221 9.49 6.80 2.79
C SER A 221 10.86 6.11 2.79
N PRO A 222 11.85 6.64 2.04
CA PRO A 222 13.18 6.04 1.98
C PRO A 222 13.85 5.84 3.35
N GLY A 223 13.67 6.80 4.27
CA GLY A 223 14.22 6.69 5.64
C GLY A 223 13.60 5.50 6.40
N MET A 224 12.25 5.36 6.39
CA MET A 224 11.58 4.23 7.03
C MET A 224 12.03 2.89 6.43
N LEU A 225 12.15 2.81 5.10
CA LEU A 225 12.59 1.58 4.43
C LEU A 225 13.99 1.17 4.90
N GLN A 226 14.93 2.12 4.98
CA GLN A 226 16.29 1.85 5.40
C GLN A 226 16.35 1.42 6.88
N ASP A 227 15.67 2.13 7.77
CA ASP A 227 15.66 1.85 9.20
C ASP A 227 15.05 0.47 9.49
N LEU A 228 13.89 0.17 8.86
CA LEU A 228 13.23 -1.13 9.04
C LEU A 228 14.04 -2.27 8.43
N LYS A 229 14.66 -2.07 7.25
CA LYS A 229 15.54 -3.06 6.65
C LYS A 229 16.67 -3.42 7.60
N THR A 230 17.39 -2.44 8.13
CA THR A 230 18.46 -2.66 9.09
C THR A 230 17.97 -3.42 10.33
N MET A 231 16.83 -2.99 10.91
CA MET A 231 16.21 -3.65 12.06
C MET A 231 15.89 -5.12 11.81
N LEU A 232 15.36 -5.44 10.62
CA LEU A 232 14.99 -6.81 10.23
C LEU A 232 16.25 -7.67 10.01
N GLU A 233 17.25 -7.13 9.31
CA GLU A 233 18.53 -7.83 9.07
C GLU A 233 19.26 -8.13 10.40
N ASP A 234 19.26 -7.20 11.36
CA ASP A 234 19.80 -7.41 12.71
C ASP A 234 19.08 -8.53 13.47
N LYS A 235 17.80 -8.78 13.13
CA LYS A 235 16.99 -9.89 13.65
C LYS A 235 17.04 -11.15 12.78
N LEU A 236 17.99 -11.23 11.85
CA LEU A 236 18.24 -12.36 10.95
C LEU A 236 17.17 -12.61 9.88
N PHE A 237 16.27 -11.66 9.64
CA PHE A 237 15.35 -11.71 8.51
C PHE A 237 16.12 -11.51 7.21
N LYS A 238 15.72 -12.22 6.14
CA LYS A 238 16.34 -12.15 4.81
C LYS A 238 15.36 -11.53 3.81
N GLU A 239 15.84 -10.56 3.04
CA GLU A 239 15.07 -9.93 1.98
C GLU A 239 14.78 -10.91 0.85
N GLY A 240 13.51 -11.00 0.47
CA GLY A 240 13.04 -11.74 -0.68
C GLY A 240 13.23 -10.96 -1.99
N THR A 241 13.25 -11.69 -3.08
CA THR A 241 13.33 -11.13 -4.44
C THR A 241 12.35 -11.85 -5.34
N THR A 242 12.17 -11.36 -6.56
CA THR A 242 11.33 -12.00 -7.59
C THR A 242 11.78 -13.41 -7.97
N SER A 243 13.03 -13.77 -7.65
CA SER A 243 13.61 -15.10 -7.97
C SER A 243 13.75 -16.01 -6.76
N LYS A 244 13.66 -15.46 -5.55
CA LYS A 244 13.85 -16.21 -4.30
C LYS A 244 13.02 -15.59 -3.17
N PRO A 245 12.02 -16.32 -2.63
CA PRO A 245 11.28 -15.86 -1.47
C PRO A 245 12.16 -15.60 -0.25
N GLY A 246 11.76 -14.63 0.56
CA GLY A 246 12.45 -14.22 1.79
C GLY A 246 11.51 -14.05 2.97
N ASP A 247 12.04 -13.52 4.06
CA ASP A 247 11.27 -13.23 5.26
C ASP A 247 10.58 -11.85 5.16
N PHE A 248 11.11 -10.95 4.32
CA PHE A 248 10.51 -9.65 4.05
C PHE A 248 10.76 -9.18 2.61
N VAL A 249 9.92 -8.28 2.13
CA VAL A 249 10.04 -7.60 0.84
C VAL A 249 9.80 -6.10 1.00
N ILE A 250 10.43 -5.30 0.14
CA ILE A 250 10.42 -3.83 0.21
C ILE A 250 10.06 -3.24 -1.16
N GLU A 251 9.26 -2.17 -1.13
CA GLU A 251 9.02 -1.31 -2.29
C GLU A 251 8.97 0.17 -1.88
N ARG A 252 9.50 1.06 -2.72
CA ARG A 252 9.41 2.50 -2.47
C ARG A 252 8.05 3.03 -2.90
N ALA A 253 7.39 3.79 -2.05
CA ALA A 253 6.08 4.39 -2.36
C ALA A 253 6.15 5.36 -3.55
N PHE A 254 7.27 6.05 -3.75
CA PHE A 254 7.55 6.88 -4.92
C PHE A 254 9.07 7.07 -5.08
N ALA A 255 9.51 7.22 -6.33
CA ALA A 255 10.88 7.62 -6.65
C ALA A 255 10.86 9.08 -7.10
N GLU A 256 11.40 9.98 -6.28
CA GLU A 256 11.77 11.32 -6.75
C GLU A 256 13.01 11.17 -7.65
N LYS A 257 12.91 11.64 -8.89
CA LYS A 257 14.03 12.00 -9.73
C LYS A 257 13.94 13.46 -10.07
#